data_5ce21c5ff37189eaa607c25d90fe1b83
#
_entry.id   5ce21c5ff37189eaa607c25d90fe1b83
#
_cell.length_a   1.000
_cell.length_b   1.000
_cell.length_c   1.000
_cell.angle_alpha   90.00
_cell.angle_beta   90.00
_cell.angle_gamma   90.00
#
_symmetry.space_group_name_H-M   'P 1'
#
loop_
_entity.id
_entity.type
_entity.pdbx_description
1 polymer ?
#
loop_
_entity_poly.entity_id
_entity_poly.type
_entity_poly.pdbx_seq_one_letter_code
_entity_poly.pdbx_strand_id
1 'polypeptide(L)'
;MKQELNRHEILEKITPVIENTAVRYNLIPIEIEFVKENHRWFLRIYLYSYDHDITLDDCENVTRSLNDFLDELIPVKYYLEVSSPGLERKFKSDKEFVIFKGRRISIKLKTPLEGETERIFKGEILDFDENEGLKFLRFDDGEELLIPRNNIQSAKLYID
;
A
#
# COMPACT_ATOMS: atom_id res chain seq x y z
N MET A 1 19.67 -17.27 -27.51
CA MET A 1 19.90 -16.25 -26.50
C MET A 1 18.70 -16.15 -25.57
N LYS A 2 18.92 -16.29 -24.27
CA LYS A 2 17.87 -16.04 -23.30
C LYS A 2 17.71 -14.55 -23.13
N GLN A 3 16.52 -14.03 -23.43
CA GLN A 3 16.20 -12.66 -23.07
C GLN A 3 16.00 -12.61 -21.56
N GLU A 4 16.70 -11.67 -20.93
CA GLU A 4 16.44 -11.41 -19.52
C GLU A 4 15.03 -10.85 -19.36
N LEU A 5 14.32 -11.35 -18.35
CA LEU A 5 12.99 -10.87 -18.01
C LEU A 5 13.10 -9.46 -17.44
N ASN A 6 12.51 -8.49 -18.09
CA ASN A 6 12.48 -7.13 -17.59
C ASN A 6 11.25 -6.95 -16.69
N ARG A 7 11.47 -7.08 -15.38
CA ARG A 7 10.42 -6.96 -14.37
C ARG A 7 9.71 -5.61 -14.42
N HIS A 8 10.46 -4.54 -14.64
CA HIS A 8 9.92 -3.19 -14.70
C HIS A 8 8.95 -3.01 -15.88
N GLU A 9 9.31 -3.50 -17.05
CA GLU A 9 8.44 -3.47 -18.23
C GLU A 9 7.15 -4.25 -18.00
N ILE A 10 7.24 -5.41 -17.36
CA ILE A 10 6.07 -6.23 -17.03
C ILE A 10 5.16 -5.46 -16.08
N LEU A 11 5.69 -4.87 -15.03
CA LEU A 11 4.91 -4.06 -14.09
C LEU A 11 4.22 -2.89 -14.78
N GLU A 12 4.89 -2.21 -15.70
CA GLU A 12 4.28 -1.10 -16.46
C GLU A 12 3.09 -1.56 -17.28
N LYS A 13 3.14 -2.78 -17.82
CA LYS A 13 2.05 -3.33 -18.64
C LYS A 13 0.89 -3.85 -17.80
N ILE A 14 1.17 -4.51 -16.69
CA ILE A 14 0.13 -5.15 -15.87
C ILE A 14 -0.55 -4.19 -14.91
N THR A 15 0.13 -3.15 -14.45
CA THR A 15 -0.42 -2.21 -13.47
C THR A 15 -1.73 -1.57 -13.92
N PRO A 16 -1.84 -1.01 -15.15
CA PRO A 16 -3.11 -0.44 -15.61
C PRO A 16 -4.24 -1.46 -15.68
N VAL A 17 -3.94 -2.70 -16.09
CA VAL A 17 -4.93 -3.77 -16.17
C VAL A 17 -5.45 -4.13 -14.78
N ILE A 18 -4.54 -4.22 -13.81
CA ILE A 18 -4.89 -4.52 -12.42
C ILE A 18 -5.73 -3.39 -11.82
N GLU A 19 -5.32 -2.14 -12.02
CA GLU A 19 -6.06 -0.97 -11.53
C GLU A 19 -7.47 -0.90 -12.12
N ASN A 20 -7.60 -1.08 -13.43
CA ASN A 20 -8.89 -1.06 -14.08
C ASN A 20 -9.82 -2.18 -13.62
N THR A 21 -9.26 -3.36 -13.38
CA THR A 21 -10.03 -4.49 -12.87
C THR A 21 -10.51 -4.24 -11.43
N ALA A 22 -9.63 -3.75 -10.58
CA ALA A 22 -9.98 -3.46 -9.18
C ALA A 22 -11.09 -2.40 -9.08
N VAL A 23 -11.02 -1.36 -9.90
CA VAL A 23 -12.03 -0.28 -9.92
C VAL A 23 -13.43 -0.84 -10.20
N ARG A 24 -13.57 -1.85 -11.06
CA ARG A 24 -14.88 -2.47 -11.33
C ARG A 24 -15.54 -3.05 -10.10
N TYR A 25 -14.75 -3.46 -9.13
CA TYR A 25 -15.22 -4.03 -7.87
C TYR A 25 -15.16 -3.03 -6.71
N ASN A 26 -14.90 -1.76 -7.03
CA ASN A 26 -14.75 -0.69 -6.04
C ASN A 26 -13.62 -0.96 -5.05
N LEU A 27 -12.52 -1.52 -5.56
CA LEU A 27 -11.33 -1.86 -4.77
C LEU A 27 -10.13 -1.07 -5.25
N ILE A 28 -9.14 -0.92 -4.37
CA ILE A 28 -7.91 -0.17 -4.65
C ILE A 28 -6.72 -1.11 -4.49
N PRO A 29 -5.91 -1.31 -5.55
CA PRO A 29 -4.65 -2.04 -5.41
C PRO A 29 -3.59 -1.10 -4.83
N ILE A 30 -3.32 -1.22 -3.55
CA ILE A 30 -2.37 -0.34 -2.86
C ILE A 30 -0.92 -0.72 -3.11
N GLU A 31 -0.67 -1.97 -3.47
CA GLU A 31 0.65 -2.44 -3.82
C GLU A 31 0.55 -3.57 -4.84
N ILE A 32 1.42 -3.53 -5.84
CA ILE A 32 1.57 -4.58 -6.84
C ILE A 32 3.04 -4.96 -6.87
N GLU A 33 3.32 -6.23 -6.62
CA GLU A 33 4.67 -6.74 -6.48
C GLU A 33 4.88 -7.92 -7.41
N PHE A 34 5.93 -7.88 -8.25
CA PHE A 34 6.29 -8.98 -9.13
C PHE A 34 7.73 -9.38 -8.82
N VAL A 35 7.88 -10.49 -8.09
CA VAL A 35 9.16 -10.88 -7.51
C VAL A 35 9.44 -12.36 -7.73
N LYS A 36 10.73 -12.70 -7.72
CA LYS A 36 11.18 -14.09 -7.82
C LYS A 36 11.68 -14.55 -6.46
N GLU A 37 11.08 -15.61 -5.94
CA GLU A 37 11.45 -16.22 -4.67
C GLU A 37 11.54 -17.73 -4.85
N ASN A 38 12.61 -18.35 -4.38
CA ASN A 38 12.82 -19.80 -4.50
C ASN A 38 12.62 -20.30 -5.94
N HIS A 39 13.18 -19.59 -6.91
CA HIS A 39 13.12 -19.90 -8.34
C HIS A 39 11.71 -19.81 -8.97
N ARG A 40 10.75 -19.19 -8.27
CA ARG A 40 9.37 -19.00 -8.76
C ARG A 40 9.02 -17.53 -8.81
N TRP A 41 8.26 -17.16 -9.84
CA TRP A 41 7.74 -15.79 -9.96
C TRP A 41 6.41 -15.69 -9.23
N PHE A 42 6.26 -14.63 -8.45
CA PHE A 42 5.01 -14.30 -7.75
C PHE A 42 4.55 -12.91 -8.15
N LEU A 43 3.27 -12.83 -8.50
CA LEU A 43 2.58 -11.55 -8.64
C LEU A 43 1.68 -11.40 -7.43
N ARG A 44 1.99 -10.42 -6.58
CA ARG A 44 1.23 -10.15 -5.36
C ARG A 44 0.51 -8.83 -5.49
N ILE A 45 -0.77 -8.85 -5.25
CA ILE A 45 -1.64 -7.68 -5.31
C ILE A 45 -2.30 -7.51 -3.95
N TYR A 46 -2.11 -6.34 -3.33
CA TYR A 46 -2.70 -6.01 -2.04
C TYR A 46 -3.86 -5.05 -2.26
N LEU A 47 -5.05 -5.47 -1.90
CA LEU A 47 -6.30 -4.72 -2.14
C LEU A 47 -6.79 -4.03 -0.87
N TYR A 48 -7.40 -2.86 -1.07
CA TYR A 48 -8.02 -2.09 -0.01
C TYR A 48 -9.40 -1.60 -0.47
N SER A 49 -10.32 -1.41 0.49
CA SER A 49 -11.63 -0.81 0.23
C SER A 49 -11.92 0.23 1.29
N TYR A 50 -12.54 1.34 0.88
CA TYR A 50 -13.04 2.34 1.83
C TYR A 50 -14.33 1.91 2.52
N ASP A 51 -15.06 0.96 1.93
CA ASP A 51 -16.41 0.59 2.36
C ASP A 51 -16.43 -0.58 3.34
N HIS A 52 -15.49 -1.50 3.22
CA HIS A 52 -15.50 -2.74 4.00
C HIS A 52 -14.10 -3.36 4.08
N ASP A 53 -13.95 -4.31 4.99
CA ASP A 53 -12.72 -5.12 5.05
C ASP A 53 -12.67 -6.06 3.85
N ILE A 54 -11.49 -6.24 3.29
CA ILE A 54 -11.29 -7.11 2.11
C ILE A 54 -11.70 -8.54 2.46
N THR A 55 -12.56 -9.12 1.63
CA THR A 55 -13.07 -10.49 1.79
C THR A 55 -12.40 -11.45 0.83
N LEU A 56 -12.58 -12.75 1.06
CA LEU A 56 -12.15 -13.78 0.11
C LEU A 56 -12.83 -13.61 -1.25
N ASP A 57 -14.10 -13.23 -1.24
CA ASP A 57 -14.85 -12.99 -2.48
C ASP A 57 -14.25 -11.83 -3.28
N ASP A 58 -13.83 -10.76 -2.62
CA ASP A 58 -13.14 -9.65 -3.26
C ASP A 58 -11.90 -10.14 -4.00
N CYS A 59 -11.08 -10.93 -3.32
CA CYS A 59 -9.85 -11.46 -3.89
C CYS A 59 -10.11 -12.41 -5.04
N GLU A 60 -11.12 -13.27 -4.90
CA GLU A 60 -11.52 -14.21 -5.96
C GLU A 60 -12.03 -13.50 -7.20
N ASN A 61 -12.85 -12.46 -7.01
CA ASN A 61 -13.41 -11.69 -8.14
C ASN A 61 -12.30 -11.05 -8.97
N VAL A 62 -11.36 -10.41 -8.29
CA VAL A 62 -10.21 -9.78 -8.95
C VAL A 62 -9.34 -10.83 -9.63
N THR A 63 -9.03 -11.92 -8.95
CA THR A 63 -8.21 -13.01 -9.50
C THR A 63 -8.81 -13.57 -10.77
N ARG A 64 -10.10 -13.88 -10.74
CA ARG A 64 -10.82 -14.46 -11.89
C ARG A 64 -10.82 -13.53 -13.08
N SER A 65 -11.04 -12.24 -12.83
CA SER A 65 -11.10 -11.23 -13.88
C SER A 65 -9.73 -10.92 -14.49
N LEU A 66 -8.66 -11.18 -13.76
CA LEU A 66 -7.29 -10.88 -14.22
C LEU A 66 -6.61 -12.02 -14.96
N ASN A 67 -6.95 -13.28 -14.65
CA ASN A 67 -6.19 -14.43 -15.13
C ASN A 67 -5.92 -14.42 -16.64
N ASP A 68 -6.96 -14.24 -17.45
CA ASP A 68 -6.83 -14.29 -18.91
C ASP A 68 -5.96 -13.16 -19.45
N PHE A 69 -6.10 -11.95 -18.89
CA PHE A 69 -5.34 -10.79 -19.35
C PHE A 69 -3.87 -10.88 -18.95
N LEU A 70 -3.62 -11.34 -17.73
CA LEU A 70 -2.25 -11.41 -17.21
C LEU A 70 -1.43 -12.48 -17.91
N ASP A 71 -2.04 -13.60 -18.28
CA ASP A 71 -1.34 -14.68 -18.96
C ASP A 71 -0.78 -14.23 -20.32
N GLU A 72 -1.46 -13.28 -20.98
CA GLU A 72 -0.97 -12.70 -22.23
C GLU A 72 0.18 -11.72 -22.04
N LEU A 73 0.22 -11.04 -20.89
CA LEU A 73 1.18 -9.97 -20.62
C LEU A 73 2.45 -10.46 -19.92
N ILE A 74 2.36 -11.57 -19.21
CA ILE A 74 3.49 -12.10 -18.45
C ILE A 74 4.07 -13.31 -19.17
N PRO A 75 5.30 -13.22 -19.70
CA PRO A 75 5.86 -14.27 -20.57
C PRO A 75 6.48 -15.46 -19.83
N VAL A 76 6.32 -15.54 -18.52
CA VAL A 76 6.84 -16.63 -17.71
C VAL A 76 5.74 -17.21 -16.83
N LYS A 77 5.97 -18.41 -16.30
CA LYS A 77 5.07 -18.99 -15.33
C LYS A 77 5.14 -18.17 -14.03
N TYR A 78 4.00 -17.85 -13.46
CA TYR A 78 3.91 -17.08 -12.23
C TYR A 78 2.75 -17.58 -11.36
N TYR A 79 2.82 -17.24 -10.08
CA TYR A 79 1.74 -17.51 -9.12
C TYR A 79 1.09 -16.19 -8.75
N LEU A 80 -0.22 -16.12 -8.88
CA LEU A 80 -1.00 -14.93 -8.53
C LEU A 80 -1.51 -15.04 -7.10
N GLU A 81 -1.13 -14.07 -6.26
CA GLU A 81 -1.62 -13.95 -4.90
C GLU A 81 -2.32 -12.60 -4.73
N VAL A 82 -3.61 -12.63 -4.40
CA VAL A 82 -4.42 -11.44 -4.16
C VAL A 82 -4.89 -11.47 -2.72
N SER A 83 -4.57 -10.43 -1.95
CA SER A 83 -4.85 -10.41 -0.52
C SER A 83 -5.09 -9.00 0.00
N SER A 84 -5.46 -8.90 1.28
CA SER A 84 -5.51 -7.63 1.99
C SER A 84 -4.10 -7.24 2.43
N PRO A 85 -3.87 -5.94 2.72
CA PRO A 85 -2.54 -5.48 3.14
C PRO A 85 -2.15 -5.88 4.57
N GLY A 86 -3.06 -6.48 5.33
CA GLY A 86 -2.83 -6.80 6.73
C GLY A 86 -3.22 -5.66 7.66
N LEU A 87 -3.42 -6.00 8.94
CA LEU A 87 -3.91 -5.06 9.95
C LEU A 87 -2.83 -4.06 10.40
N GLU A 88 -1.57 -4.45 10.32
CA GLU A 88 -0.44 -3.61 10.72
C GLU A 88 0.47 -3.32 9.53
N ARG A 89 -0.14 -3.02 8.39
CA ARG A 89 0.61 -2.73 7.18
C ARG A 89 1.60 -1.60 7.37
N LYS A 90 2.85 -1.85 7.06
CA LYS A 90 3.88 -0.82 6.99
C LYS A 90 3.77 -0.09 5.65
N PHE A 91 3.70 1.25 5.69
CA PHE A 91 3.57 2.06 4.48
C PHE A 91 4.83 1.99 3.63
N LYS A 92 4.65 1.84 2.33
CA LYS A 92 5.76 1.75 1.37
C LYS A 92 5.84 2.94 0.44
N SER A 93 4.78 3.76 0.37
CA SER A 93 4.75 4.95 -0.47
C SER A 93 3.89 6.04 0.14
N ASP A 94 4.13 7.27 -0.31
CA ASP A 94 3.41 8.45 0.20
C ASP A 94 1.92 8.42 -0.14
N LYS A 95 1.53 7.80 -1.25
CA LYS A 95 0.12 7.67 -1.62
C LYS A 95 -0.70 6.96 -0.55
N GLU A 96 -0.07 6.12 0.26
CA GLU A 96 -0.78 5.39 1.32
C GLU A 96 -1.28 6.32 2.42
N PHE A 97 -0.60 7.45 2.68
CA PHE A 97 -1.12 8.46 3.61
C PHE A 97 -2.44 9.04 3.11
N VAL A 98 -2.62 9.15 1.81
CA VAL A 98 -3.86 9.63 1.20
C VAL A 98 -4.93 8.54 1.22
N ILE A 99 -4.56 7.32 0.81
CA ILE A 99 -5.47 6.16 0.77
C ILE A 99 -6.03 5.87 2.16
N PHE A 100 -5.18 5.91 3.19
CA PHE A 100 -5.56 5.56 4.56
C PHE A 100 -6.01 6.78 5.39
N LYS A 101 -6.35 7.88 4.76
CA LYS A 101 -6.89 9.06 5.47
C LYS A 101 -8.02 8.64 6.40
N GLY A 102 -7.99 9.11 7.64
CA GLY A 102 -8.95 8.76 8.66
C GLY A 102 -8.62 7.51 9.45
N ARG A 103 -7.59 6.77 9.05
CA ARG A 103 -7.19 5.55 9.73
C ARG A 103 -6.17 5.84 10.84
N ARG A 104 -6.10 4.92 11.78
CA ARG A 104 -5.15 4.97 12.90
C ARG A 104 -3.82 4.43 12.45
N ILE A 105 -2.76 5.18 12.74
CA ILE A 105 -1.39 4.81 12.37
C ILE A 105 -0.44 5.03 13.54
N SER A 106 0.68 4.32 13.49
CA SER A 106 1.86 4.59 14.30
C SER A 106 2.92 5.19 13.39
N ILE A 107 3.46 6.33 13.75
CA ILE A 107 4.54 6.97 13.00
C ILE A 107 5.82 6.98 13.80
N LYS A 108 6.94 6.91 13.10
CA LYS A 108 8.27 7.10 13.70
C LYS A 108 8.93 8.28 13.00
N LEU A 109 9.37 9.25 13.79
CA LEU A 109 10.05 10.43 13.28
C LEU A 109 11.56 10.20 13.21
N LYS A 110 12.23 10.91 12.32
CA LYS A 110 13.70 10.89 12.23
C LYS A 110 14.32 11.67 13.40
N THR A 111 13.70 12.81 13.75
CA THR A 111 14.10 13.65 14.87
C THR A 111 12.88 14.00 15.72
N PRO A 112 13.07 14.19 17.04
CA PRO A 112 11.96 14.60 17.90
C PRO A 112 11.40 15.96 17.49
N LEU A 113 10.14 16.20 17.83
CA LEU A 113 9.53 17.52 17.67
C LEU A 113 10.17 18.49 18.66
N GLU A 114 10.06 19.79 18.35
CA GLU A 114 10.63 20.84 19.17
C GLU A 114 10.17 20.72 20.63
N GLY A 115 11.12 20.68 21.56
CA GLY A 115 10.83 20.54 22.99
C GLY A 115 10.47 19.15 23.46
N GLU A 116 10.53 18.15 22.58
CA GLU A 116 10.17 16.77 22.91
C GLU A 116 11.35 15.83 22.72
N THR A 117 11.27 14.65 23.31
CA THR A 117 12.31 13.61 23.20
C THR A 117 11.83 12.36 22.48
N GLU A 118 10.54 12.13 22.46
CA GLU A 118 9.96 10.94 21.82
C GLU A 118 9.83 11.11 20.31
N ARG A 119 9.94 10.00 19.58
CA ARG A 119 9.85 9.99 18.12
C ARG A 119 8.76 9.08 17.59
N ILE A 120 8.13 8.29 18.46
CA ILE A 120 7.08 7.35 18.04
C ILE A 120 5.75 7.81 18.63
N PHE A 121 4.76 7.97 17.73
CA PHE A 121 3.44 8.44 18.13
C PHE A 121 2.35 7.63 17.45
N LYS A 122 1.26 7.42 18.17
CA LYS A 122 0.01 6.83 17.63
C LYS A 122 -1.00 7.95 17.43
N GLY A 123 -1.72 7.86 16.34
CA GLY A 123 -2.73 8.87 16.01
C GLY A 123 -3.50 8.56 14.76
N GLU A 124 -4.24 9.56 14.28
CA GLU A 124 -5.07 9.45 13.10
C GLU A 124 -4.53 10.34 11.98
N ILE A 125 -4.59 9.85 10.76
CA ILE A 125 -4.27 10.65 9.58
C ILE A 125 -5.45 11.59 9.32
N LEU A 126 -5.23 12.89 9.46
CA LEU A 126 -6.24 13.90 9.13
C LEU A 126 -6.16 14.30 7.67
N ASP A 127 -4.95 14.48 7.16
CA ASP A 127 -4.70 14.84 5.77
C ASP A 127 -3.22 14.66 5.45
N PHE A 128 -2.89 14.64 4.17
CA PHE A 128 -1.49 14.54 3.73
C PHE A 128 -1.29 15.34 2.44
N ASP A 129 -0.22 16.12 2.40
CA ASP A 129 0.22 16.87 1.23
C ASP A 129 1.72 16.69 1.07
N GLU A 130 2.19 16.41 -0.15
CA GLU A 130 3.61 16.17 -0.43
C GLU A 130 4.51 17.34 0.00
N ASN A 131 4.02 18.56 -0.13
CA ASN A 131 4.79 19.77 0.17
C ASN A 131 4.67 20.18 1.64
N GLU A 132 3.48 20.12 2.21
CA GLU A 132 3.23 20.54 3.59
C GLU A 132 3.50 19.45 4.62
N GLY A 133 3.24 18.19 4.27
CA GLY A 133 3.45 17.05 5.14
C GLY A 133 2.17 16.41 5.66
N LEU A 134 2.28 15.72 6.78
CA LEU A 134 1.20 14.96 7.38
C LEU A 134 0.48 15.77 8.45
N LYS A 135 -0.82 15.96 8.28
CA LYS A 135 -1.71 16.44 9.34
C LYS A 135 -2.11 15.25 10.18
N PHE A 136 -1.74 15.28 11.44
CA PHE A 136 -1.82 14.12 12.33
C PHE A 136 -2.47 14.50 13.66
N LEU A 137 -3.48 13.73 14.07
CA LEU A 137 -4.08 13.89 15.39
C LEU A 137 -3.42 12.93 16.36
N ARG A 138 -2.57 13.45 17.22
CA ARG A 138 -1.85 12.63 18.22
C ARG A 138 -2.80 12.22 19.35
N PHE A 139 -2.84 10.94 19.66
CA PHE A 139 -3.79 10.42 20.65
C PHE A 139 -3.41 10.73 22.10
N ASP A 140 -2.12 10.87 22.40
CA ASP A 140 -1.67 11.11 23.78
C ASP A 140 -2.24 12.39 24.39
N ASP A 141 -2.30 13.46 23.61
CA ASP A 141 -2.74 14.77 24.09
C ASP A 141 -3.85 15.40 23.24
N GLY A 142 -4.26 14.74 22.17
CA GLY A 142 -5.28 15.25 21.26
C GLY A 142 -4.84 16.42 20.40
N GLU A 143 -3.53 16.71 20.32
CA GLU A 143 -3.03 17.79 19.49
C GLU A 143 -3.02 17.45 18.03
N GLU A 144 -3.40 18.43 17.22
CA GLU A 144 -3.24 18.36 15.76
C GLU A 144 -1.84 18.86 15.42
N LEU A 145 -1.07 18.01 14.75
CA LEU A 145 0.30 18.32 14.37
C LEU A 145 0.43 18.36 12.85
N LEU A 146 1.29 19.24 12.36
CA LEU A 146 1.73 19.20 10.97
C LEU A 146 3.17 18.71 10.97
N ILE A 147 3.37 17.50 10.48
CA ILE A 147 4.68 16.85 10.49
C ILE A 147 5.26 16.89 9.08
N PRO A 148 6.42 17.54 8.89
CA PRO A 148 7.05 17.58 7.57
C PRO A 148 7.34 16.18 7.05
N ARG A 149 7.09 15.96 5.76
CA ARG A 149 7.31 14.64 5.15
C ARG A 149 8.74 14.12 5.38
N ASN A 150 9.72 15.00 5.29
CA ASN A 150 11.13 14.62 5.44
C ASN A 150 11.49 14.19 6.87
N ASN A 151 10.63 14.46 7.85
CA ASN A 151 10.86 14.02 9.24
C ASN A 151 10.18 12.68 9.56
N ILE A 152 9.42 12.12 8.64
CA ILE A 152 8.77 10.82 8.85
C ILE A 152 9.72 9.72 8.39
N GLN A 153 10.17 8.88 9.31
CA GLN A 153 11.03 7.75 9.01
C GLN A 153 10.22 6.56 8.54
N SER A 154 9.11 6.27 9.22
CA SER A 154 8.22 5.15 8.86
C SER A 154 6.82 5.37 9.42
N ALA A 155 5.85 4.68 8.84
CA ALA A 155 4.48 4.68 9.31
C ALA A 155 3.86 3.30 9.07
N LYS A 156 2.94 2.92 9.93
CA LYS A 156 2.19 1.67 9.77
C LYS A 156 0.78 1.82 10.33
N LEU A 157 -0.15 1.09 9.73
CA LEU A 157 -1.49 0.96 10.32
C LEU A 157 -1.36 0.26 11.67
N TYR A 158 -2.27 0.57 12.59
CA TYR A 158 -2.35 -0.20 13.82
C TYR A 158 -3.80 -0.36 14.26
N ILE A 159 -4.03 -1.38 15.06
CA ILE A 159 -5.30 -1.65 15.72
C ILE A 159 -5.07 -1.71 17.23
N ASP A 160 -6.06 -1.28 17.97
CA ASP A 160 -6.03 -1.37 19.44
C ASP A 160 -6.13 -2.83 19.89
#